data_8b9e32851a0990a080b070b008aa9822
#
_entry.id   8b9e32851a0990a080b070b008aa9822
#
_cell.length_a   1.000
_cell.length_b   1.000
_cell.length_c   1.000
_cell.angle_alpha   90.00
_cell.angle_beta   90.00
_cell.angle_gamma   90.00
#
_symmetry.space_group_name_H-M   'P 1'
#
loop_
_entity.id
_entity.type
_entity.pdbx_description
1 polymer ?
#
loop_
_entity_poly.entity_id
_entity_poly.type
_entity_poly.pdbx_seq_one_letter_code
_entity_poly.pdbx_strand_id
1 'polypeptide(L)'
;RIVTNAQGRAFVDFGRAAFGWVELLPPRDMSKGGPFVLHIGEKARGASVDAQPGGSIRYAKVSGALTNPGIYRVPLTADKRNTSGGKEGAAILLPPEFGVVMPFRYVEVEECPYPVSADTIRQIAVSYPFDDRAARFVSSDDTLDRVFSFCKYSTKATTFAGVYVDGDRERIPYEADAYINQ
;
A
#
# COMPACT_ATOMS: atom_id res chain seq x y z
N ARG A 1 13.53 -2.49 -1.55
CA ARG A 1 14.42 -3.63 -1.29
C ARG A 1 13.72 -4.93 -1.64
N ILE A 2 14.41 -5.85 -2.32
CA ILE A 2 13.92 -7.21 -2.63
C ILE A 2 14.92 -8.21 -2.05
N VAL A 3 14.41 -9.22 -1.38
CA VAL A 3 15.21 -10.33 -0.83
C VAL A 3 14.45 -11.64 -0.99
N THR A 4 15.17 -12.75 -1.08
CA THR A 4 14.57 -14.09 -1.02
C THR A 4 14.45 -14.52 0.44
N ASN A 5 13.26 -14.91 0.87
CA ASN A 5 13.03 -15.36 2.25
C ASN A 5 13.39 -16.85 2.45
N ALA A 6 13.20 -17.34 3.67
CA ALA A 6 13.53 -18.74 4.02
C ALA A 6 12.67 -19.79 3.28
N GLN A 7 11.53 -19.38 2.72
CA GLN A 7 10.66 -20.24 1.90
C GLN A 7 11.00 -20.17 0.40
N GLY A 8 12.05 -19.45 0.02
CA GLY A 8 12.44 -19.28 -1.38
C GLY A 8 11.58 -18.24 -2.13
N ARG A 9 10.73 -17.47 -1.43
CA ARG A 9 9.83 -16.48 -2.01
C ARG A 9 10.50 -15.12 -2.09
N ALA A 10 10.16 -14.32 -3.10
CA ALA A 10 10.60 -12.94 -3.17
C ALA A 10 9.79 -12.08 -2.18
N PHE A 11 10.48 -11.44 -1.25
CA PHE A 11 9.92 -10.44 -0.34
C PHE A 11 10.35 -9.04 -0.76
N VAL A 12 9.36 -8.19 -0.99
CA VAL A 12 9.53 -6.83 -1.48
C VAL A 12 9.13 -5.84 -0.39
N ASP A 13 10.07 -4.98 0.02
CA ASP A 13 9.80 -3.83 0.89
C ASP A 13 9.88 -2.55 0.06
N PHE A 14 8.76 -1.89 -0.14
CA PHE A 14 8.66 -0.61 -0.85
C PHE A 14 9.18 0.60 -0.03
N GLY A 15 9.57 0.37 1.22
CA GLY A 15 10.14 1.39 2.09
C GLY A 15 9.11 2.16 2.91
N ARG A 16 7.94 2.41 2.36
CA ARG A 16 6.86 3.16 3.04
C ARG A 16 5.50 2.53 2.76
N ALA A 17 4.63 2.56 3.77
CA ALA A 17 3.22 2.24 3.56
C ALA A 17 2.52 3.39 2.81
N ALA A 18 1.65 3.04 1.88
CA ALA A 18 0.81 3.99 1.17
C ALA A 18 -0.50 3.31 0.77
N PHE A 19 -1.58 4.08 0.66
CA PHE A 19 -2.75 3.62 -0.07
C PHE A 19 -2.41 3.45 -1.55
N GLY A 20 -2.83 2.37 -2.15
CA GLY A 20 -2.51 2.12 -3.54
C GLY A 20 -2.78 0.69 -3.98
N TRP A 21 -2.09 0.27 -5.03
CA TRP A 21 -2.15 -1.08 -5.57
C TRP A 21 -0.78 -1.57 -6.05
N VAL A 22 -0.69 -2.85 -6.30
CA VAL A 22 0.48 -3.49 -6.91
C VAL A 22 0.28 -3.58 -8.41
N GLU A 23 1.30 -3.27 -9.17
CA GLU A 23 1.40 -3.62 -10.58
C GLU A 23 2.50 -4.64 -10.81
N LEU A 24 2.16 -5.67 -11.57
CA LEU A 24 3.08 -6.62 -12.14
C LEU A 24 3.41 -6.19 -13.57
N LEU A 25 4.70 -6.22 -13.91
CA LEU A 25 5.22 -5.81 -15.20
C LEU A 25 5.94 -7.01 -15.85
N PRO A 26 5.19 -7.92 -16.50
CA PRO A 26 5.77 -9.05 -17.17
C PRO A 26 6.83 -8.62 -18.20
N PRO A 27 7.96 -9.33 -18.30
CA PRO A 27 8.95 -9.08 -19.32
C PRO A 27 8.32 -9.15 -20.74
N ARG A 28 8.83 -8.33 -21.68
CA ARG A 28 8.27 -8.26 -23.03
C ARG A 28 8.40 -9.56 -23.83
N ASP A 29 9.40 -10.35 -23.50
CA ASP A 29 9.70 -11.66 -24.09
C ASP A 29 9.00 -12.82 -23.39
N MET A 30 8.12 -12.54 -22.43
CA MET A 30 7.33 -13.57 -21.76
C MET A 30 6.41 -14.26 -22.78
N SER A 31 6.81 -15.46 -23.19
CA SER A 31 6.11 -16.25 -24.22
C SER A 31 4.88 -16.99 -23.68
N LYS A 32 4.82 -17.20 -22.37
CA LYS A 32 3.73 -17.92 -21.68
C LYS A 32 3.32 -17.18 -20.45
N GLY A 33 2.03 -16.91 -20.33
CA GLY A 33 1.44 -16.49 -19.08
C GLY A 33 1.54 -17.59 -18.01
N GLY A 34 1.07 -17.27 -16.81
CA GLY A 34 1.08 -18.23 -15.73
C GLY A 34 0.43 -17.67 -14.48
N PRO A 35 0.24 -18.51 -13.47
CA PRO A 35 -0.35 -18.10 -12.22
C PRO A 35 0.57 -17.16 -11.45
N PHE A 36 -0.04 -16.33 -10.61
CA PHE A 36 0.64 -15.58 -9.56
C PHE A 36 -0.12 -15.69 -8.24
N VAL A 37 0.63 -15.66 -7.15
CA VAL A 37 0.11 -15.59 -5.79
C VAL A 37 0.92 -14.59 -5.01
N LEU A 38 0.25 -13.55 -4.50
CA LEU A 38 0.84 -12.47 -3.74
C LEU A 38 0.23 -12.38 -2.34
N HIS A 39 1.08 -12.15 -1.35
CA HIS A 39 0.70 -11.67 -0.03
C HIS A 39 1.03 -10.19 0.05
N ILE A 40 0.06 -9.36 0.35
CA ILE A 40 0.19 -7.89 0.35
C ILE A 40 -0.20 -7.40 1.74
N GLY A 41 0.62 -6.57 2.38
CA GLY A 41 0.31 -6.11 3.73
C GLY A 41 1.12 -4.94 4.24
N GLU A 42 0.65 -4.39 5.36
CA GLU A 42 1.30 -3.28 6.07
C GLU A 42 2.39 -3.75 7.02
N LYS A 43 2.32 -5.00 7.47
CA LYS A 43 3.21 -5.55 8.51
C LYS A 43 3.99 -6.74 7.99
N ALA A 44 5.24 -6.82 8.40
CA ALA A 44 6.12 -7.95 8.11
C ALA A 44 6.58 -8.64 9.40
N ARG A 45 6.89 -9.94 9.27
CA ARG A 45 7.64 -10.73 10.25
C ARG A 45 8.91 -11.23 9.59
N GLY A 46 10.05 -10.57 9.89
CA GLY A 46 11.29 -10.83 9.17
C GLY A 46 11.14 -10.47 7.68
N ALA A 47 11.45 -11.41 6.81
CA ALA A 47 11.30 -11.27 5.36
C ALA A 47 10.02 -11.98 4.84
N SER A 48 8.92 -11.90 5.57
CA SER A 48 7.61 -12.39 5.13
C SER A 48 6.51 -11.40 5.51
N VAL A 49 5.44 -11.33 4.73
CA VAL A 49 4.26 -10.55 5.08
C VAL A 49 3.50 -11.23 6.22
N ASP A 50 3.15 -10.47 7.25
CA ASP A 50 2.36 -10.99 8.38
C ASP A 50 0.92 -11.25 7.92
N ALA A 51 0.57 -12.53 7.78
CA ALA A 51 -0.77 -12.94 7.35
C ALA A 51 -1.83 -12.80 8.45
N GLN A 52 -1.41 -12.56 9.70
CA GLN A 52 -2.28 -12.36 10.85
C GLN A 52 -1.84 -11.14 11.66
N PRO A 53 -1.85 -9.94 11.06
CA PRO A 53 -1.26 -8.76 11.66
C PRO A 53 -1.98 -8.26 12.90
N GLY A 54 -3.23 -8.68 13.10
CA GLY A 54 -4.10 -8.24 14.20
C GLY A 54 -4.67 -6.84 14.02
N GLY A 55 -5.66 -6.48 14.84
CA GLY A 55 -6.26 -5.15 14.86
C GLY A 55 -6.84 -4.71 13.51
N SER A 56 -6.52 -3.48 13.13
CA SER A 56 -6.98 -2.85 11.88
C SER A 56 -5.97 -2.94 10.74
N ILE A 57 -4.81 -3.55 10.98
CA ILE A 57 -3.72 -3.66 10.01
C ILE A 57 -4.15 -4.54 8.84
N ARG A 58 -3.88 -4.09 7.61
CA ARG A 58 -4.33 -4.78 6.41
C ARG A 58 -3.38 -5.89 5.98
N TYR A 59 -4.03 -6.96 5.54
CA TYR A 59 -3.40 -8.06 4.81
C TYR A 59 -4.37 -8.57 3.75
N ALA A 60 -3.84 -8.94 2.57
CA ALA A 60 -4.58 -9.61 1.52
C ALA A 60 -3.71 -10.69 0.87
N LYS A 61 -4.29 -11.87 0.62
CA LYS A 61 -3.73 -12.85 -0.31
C LYS A 61 -4.50 -12.74 -1.62
N VAL A 62 -3.78 -12.50 -2.71
CA VAL A 62 -4.36 -12.33 -4.04
C VAL A 62 -3.73 -13.34 -4.99
N SER A 63 -4.56 -14.02 -5.75
CA SER A 63 -4.13 -14.97 -6.79
C SER A 63 -4.81 -14.65 -8.11
N GLY A 64 -4.15 -15.00 -9.20
CA GLY A 64 -4.66 -14.81 -10.55
C GLY A 64 -3.74 -15.43 -11.59
N ALA A 65 -3.97 -15.09 -12.84
CA ALA A 65 -3.11 -15.52 -13.94
C ALA A 65 -2.80 -14.35 -14.85
N LEU A 66 -1.52 -14.25 -15.24
CA LEU A 66 -1.05 -13.34 -16.27
C LEU A 66 -1.24 -14.02 -17.62
N THR A 67 -2.02 -13.42 -18.49
CA THR A 67 -2.35 -14.03 -19.80
C THR A 67 -1.63 -13.38 -20.96
N ASN A 68 -1.25 -12.10 -20.79
CA ASN A 68 -0.65 -11.29 -21.84
C ASN A 68 0.53 -10.47 -21.30
N PRO A 69 1.51 -10.11 -22.15
CA PRO A 69 2.49 -9.09 -21.79
C PRO A 69 1.78 -7.72 -21.61
N GLY A 70 2.28 -6.94 -20.67
CA GLY A 70 1.75 -5.62 -20.36
C GLY A 70 1.66 -5.39 -18.86
N ILE A 71 1.27 -4.18 -18.48
CA ILE A 71 1.10 -3.82 -17.08
C ILE A 71 -0.17 -4.50 -16.55
N TYR A 72 -0.02 -5.29 -15.50
CA TYR A 72 -1.14 -5.95 -14.84
C TYR A 72 -1.36 -5.35 -13.44
N ARG A 73 -2.48 -4.67 -13.27
CA ARG A 73 -2.93 -4.20 -11.97
C ARG A 73 -3.52 -5.37 -11.18
N VAL A 74 -2.93 -5.66 -10.02
CA VAL A 74 -3.39 -6.73 -9.11
C VAL A 74 -4.75 -6.31 -8.50
N PRO A 75 -5.81 -7.12 -8.66
CA PRO A 75 -7.11 -6.79 -8.10
C PRO A 75 -7.08 -6.87 -6.57
N LEU A 76 -7.57 -5.83 -5.92
CA LEU A 76 -7.69 -5.76 -4.46
C LEU A 76 -9.16 -5.81 -4.05
N THR A 77 -9.40 -6.33 -2.84
CA THR A 77 -10.72 -6.33 -2.21
C THR A 77 -10.78 -5.26 -1.13
N ALA A 78 -11.82 -4.43 -1.18
CA ALA A 78 -12.05 -3.43 -0.15
C ALA A 78 -12.27 -4.07 1.23
N ASP A 79 -11.90 -3.37 2.29
CA ASP A 79 -12.25 -3.79 3.64
C ASP A 79 -13.77 -3.70 3.83
N LYS A 80 -14.35 -4.73 4.42
CA LYS A 80 -15.79 -4.76 4.68
C LYS A 80 -16.24 -3.62 5.59
N ARG A 81 -15.37 -3.15 6.47
CA ARG A 81 -15.65 -2.07 7.43
C ARG A 81 -15.79 -0.71 6.75
N ASN A 82 -15.08 -0.48 5.65
CA ASN A 82 -15.17 0.77 4.89
C ASN A 82 -16.15 0.71 3.70
N THR A 83 -16.72 -0.45 3.41
CA THR A 83 -17.74 -0.60 2.36
C THR A 83 -19.16 -0.69 2.88
N SER A 84 -19.33 -0.92 4.18
CA SER A 84 -20.62 -1.25 4.79
C SER A 84 -21.61 -0.08 4.89
N GLY A 85 -21.23 1.12 4.44
CA GLY A 85 -22.13 2.27 4.41
C GLY A 85 -22.86 2.46 5.73
N GLY A 86 -22.13 2.62 6.84
CA GLY A 86 -22.74 2.87 8.15
C GLY A 86 -23.74 4.02 8.06
N LYS A 87 -24.74 4.03 8.93
CA LYS A 87 -25.80 5.04 8.95
C LYS A 87 -25.26 6.47 9.14
N GLU A 88 -24.03 6.61 9.61
CA GLU A 88 -23.36 7.88 9.85
C GLU A 88 -21.94 7.77 9.26
N GLY A 89 -21.72 8.46 8.16
CA GLY A 89 -20.39 8.56 7.55
C GLY A 89 -20.01 7.33 6.76
N ALA A 90 -20.46 7.27 5.53
CA ALA A 90 -19.87 6.35 4.57
C ALA A 90 -18.37 6.62 4.45
N ALA A 91 -17.57 5.55 4.36
CA ALA A 91 -16.13 5.68 4.10
C ALA A 91 -15.86 6.59 2.92
N ILE A 92 -14.87 7.45 3.01
CA ILE A 92 -14.42 8.26 1.89
C ILE A 92 -13.93 7.32 0.79
N LEU A 93 -14.56 7.41 -0.37
CA LEU A 93 -14.24 6.64 -1.55
C LEU A 93 -13.46 7.49 -2.55
N LEU A 94 -12.51 6.87 -3.21
CA LEU A 94 -11.88 7.46 -4.39
C LEU A 94 -12.84 7.45 -5.59
N PRO A 95 -12.64 8.34 -6.58
CA PRO A 95 -13.33 8.23 -7.86
C PRO A 95 -13.24 6.80 -8.45
N PRO A 96 -14.31 6.31 -9.10
CA PRO A 96 -14.39 4.91 -9.54
C PRO A 96 -13.24 4.44 -10.43
N GLU A 97 -12.63 5.33 -11.19
CA GLU A 97 -11.48 5.05 -12.05
C GLU A 97 -10.23 4.60 -11.30
N PHE A 98 -10.08 4.98 -10.03
CA PHE A 98 -8.99 4.47 -9.19
C PHE A 98 -9.25 3.03 -8.73
N GLY A 99 -10.50 2.58 -8.72
CA GLY A 99 -10.86 1.27 -8.20
C GLY A 99 -10.51 1.09 -6.74
N VAL A 100 -10.34 -0.16 -6.30
CA VAL A 100 -10.00 -0.47 -4.93
C VAL A 100 -8.53 -0.21 -4.66
N VAL A 101 -8.25 0.52 -3.57
CA VAL A 101 -6.92 0.71 -3.00
C VAL A 101 -6.88 0.17 -1.57
N MET A 102 -5.72 -0.23 -1.10
CA MET A 102 -5.48 -0.58 0.31
C MET A 102 -4.12 -0.05 0.76
N PRO A 103 -3.91 0.22 2.05
CA PRO A 103 -2.59 0.55 2.56
C PRO A 103 -1.73 -0.71 2.59
N PHE A 104 -0.49 -0.60 2.11
CA PHE A 104 0.52 -1.64 2.24
C PHE A 104 1.92 -1.08 2.05
N ARG A 105 2.89 -1.80 2.59
CA ARG A 105 4.32 -1.55 2.39
C ARG A 105 5.03 -2.76 1.80
N TYR A 106 4.51 -3.95 2.09
CA TYR A 106 5.21 -5.20 1.80
C TYR A 106 4.42 -6.06 0.84
N VAL A 107 5.14 -6.76 -0.03
CA VAL A 107 4.61 -7.82 -0.86
C VAL A 107 5.53 -9.04 -0.75
N GLU A 108 4.95 -10.21 -0.52
CA GLU A 108 5.63 -11.48 -0.64
C GLU A 108 5.04 -12.22 -1.85
N VAL A 109 5.90 -12.65 -2.75
CA VAL A 109 5.51 -13.35 -3.97
C VAL A 109 5.69 -14.83 -3.75
N GLU A 110 4.58 -15.54 -3.57
CA GLU A 110 4.55 -16.99 -3.40
C GLU A 110 4.71 -17.69 -4.75
N GLU A 111 4.08 -17.15 -5.80
CA GLU A 111 4.15 -17.67 -7.16
C GLU A 111 4.14 -16.52 -8.17
N CYS A 112 4.98 -16.63 -9.19
CA CYS A 112 5.03 -15.71 -10.33
C CYS A 112 5.70 -16.42 -11.52
N PRO A 113 5.19 -16.24 -12.77
CA PRO A 113 5.74 -16.92 -13.94
C PRO A 113 7.05 -16.32 -14.43
N TYR A 114 7.58 -15.29 -13.77
CA TYR A 114 8.86 -14.66 -14.08
C TYR A 114 9.59 -14.21 -12.80
N PRO A 115 10.91 -13.99 -12.85
CA PRO A 115 11.68 -13.50 -11.72
C PRO A 115 11.22 -12.11 -11.26
N VAL A 116 11.07 -11.95 -9.94
CA VAL A 116 10.69 -10.68 -9.33
C VAL A 116 11.91 -9.78 -9.15
N SER A 117 11.85 -8.59 -9.70
CA SER A 117 12.89 -7.56 -9.64
C SER A 117 12.26 -6.16 -9.49
N ALA A 118 13.08 -5.14 -9.33
CA ALA A 118 12.62 -3.76 -9.30
C ALA A 118 11.93 -3.32 -10.61
N ASP A 119 12.21 -3.99 -11.71
CA ASP A 119 11.64 -3.70 -13.04
C ASP A 119 10.33 -4.44 -13.30
N THR A 120 10.02 -5.47 -12.49
CA THR A 120 8.89 -6.36 -12.75
C THR A 120 7.76 -6.27 -11.73
N ILE A 121 7.95 -5.51 -10.64
CA ILE A 121 6.90 -5.24 -9.64
C ILE A 121 7.03 -3.82 -9.11
N ARG A 122 5.91 -3.13 -8.94
CA ARG A 122 5.89 -1.80 -8.34
C ARG A 122 4.65 -1.54 -7.50
N GLN A 123 4.79 -0.65 -6.52
CA GLN A 123 3.69 -0.05 -5.79
C GLN A 123 3.27 1.23 -6.50
N ILE A 124 1.99 1.37 -6.80
CA ILE A 124 1.40 2.64 -7.20
C ILE A 124 0.74 3.24 -5.97
N ALA A 125 1.35 4.30 -5.45
CA ALA A 125 0.81 5.03 -4.32
C ALA A 125 -0.20 6.09 -4.79
N VAL A 126 -1.32 6.18 -4.09
CA VAL A 126 -2.34 7.20 -4.30
C VAL A 126 -2.29 8.18 -3.13
N SER A 127 -2.13 9.44 -3.43
CA SER A 127 -2.21 10.53 -2.46
C SER A 127 -2.83 11.76 -3.11
N TYR A 128 -3.46 12.60 -2.30
CA TYR A 128 -3.81 13.95 -2.74
C TYR A 128 -2.52 14.73 -3.08
N PRO A 129 -2.56 15.70 -4.03
CA PRO A 129 -1.42 16.56 -4.29
C PRO A 129 -0.93 17.22 -3.00
N PHE A 130 0.30 16.90 -2.59
CA PHE A 130 0.91 17.32 -1.35
C PHE A 130 2.25 18.01 -1.64
N ASP A 131 2.39 19.27 -1.26
CA ASP A 131 3.68 19.97 -1.40
C ASP A 131 4.62 19.58 -0.27
N ASP A 132 5.51 18.64 -0.54
CA ASP A 132 6.53 18.21 0.42
C ASP A 132 7.47 19.34 0.88
N ARG A 133 7.46 20.49 0.24
CA ARG A 133 8.29 21.68 0.57
C ARG A 133 7.56 22.70 1.44
N ALA A 134 6.22 22.57 1.59
CA ALA A 134 5.41 23.52 2.35
C ALA A 134 5.82 23.62 3.83
N ALA A 135 6.38 22.53 4.40
CA ALA A 135 6.85 22.50 5.76
C ALA A 135 8.28 21.92 5.83
N ARG A 136 9.14 22.60 6.57
CA ARG A 136 10.52 22.18 6.83
C ARG A 136 10.83 22.34 8.32
N PHE A 137 11.54 21.36 8.85
CA PHE A 137 12.08 21.38 10.20
C PHE A 137 13.53 20.89 10.17
N VAL A 138 14.39 21.59 10.88
CA VAL A 138 15.80 21.21 11.04
C VAL A 138 16.21 21.55 12.47
N SER A 139 16.78 20.60 13.17
CA SER A 139 17.24 20.77 14.54
C SER A 139 18.69 20.28 14.71
N SER A 140 19.22 20.40 15.90
CA SER A 140 20.49 19.78 16.30
C SER A 140 20.34 18.32 16.73
N ASP A 141 19.13 17.76 16.69
CA ASP A 141 18.82 16.40 17.06
C ASP A 141 18.21 15.64 15.87
N ASP A 142 18.98 14.74 15.29
CA ASP A 142 18.56 13.91 14.16
C ASP A 142 17.28 13.09 14.46
N THR A 143 17.00 12.81 15.75
CA THR A 143 15.79 12.08 16.12
C THR A 143 14.55 12.94 15.91
N LEU A 144 14.61 14.22 16.28
CA LEU A 144 13.52 15.17 16.05
C LEU A 144 13.27 15.38 14.56
N ASP A 145 14.35 15.48 13.77
CA ASP A 145 14.24 15.63 12.31
C ASP A 145 13.56 14.40 11.67
N ARG A 146 13.88 13.20 12.16
CA ARG A 146 13.23 11.97 11.70
C ARG A 146 11.78 11.89 12.14
N VAL A 147 11.45 12.30 13.37
CA VAL A 147 10.07 12.36 13.87
C VAL A 147 9.25 13.32 13.03
N PHE A 148 9.75 14.52 12.75
CA PHE A 148 9.07 15.47 11.88
C PHE A 148 8.81 14.88 10.48
N SER A 149 9.83 14.27 9.87
CA SER A 149 9.72 13.64 8.55
C SER A 149 8.68 12.49 8.54
N PHE A 150 8.63 11.71 9.63
CA PHE A 150 7.65 10.66 9.82
C PHE A 150 6.23 11.21 9.92
N CYS A 151 6.00 12.23 10.77
CA CYS A 151 4.69 12.87 10.93
C CYS A 151 4.21 13.47 9.62
N LYS A 152 5.08 14.22 8.93
CA LYS A 152 4.76 14.80 7.61
C LYS A 152 4.35 13.72 6.59
N TYR A 153 5.08 12.61 6.54
CA TYR A 153 4.72 11.51 5.66
C TYR A 153 3.39 10.84 6.06
N SER A 154 3.13 10.66 7.36
CA SER A 154 1.88 10.08 7.85
C SER A 154 0.67 10.93 7.43
N THR A 155 0.76 12.25 7.60
CA THR A 155 -0.27 13.18 7.13
C THR A 155 -0.49 13.06 5.62
N LYS A 156 0.58 13.05 4.83
CA LYS A 156 0.49 12.85 3.37
C LYS A 156 -0.18 11.52 3.00
N ALA A 157 0.21 10.44 3.66
CA ALA A 157 -0.30 9.09 3.36
C ALA A 157 -1.78 8.93 3.69
N THR A 158 -2.27 9.63 4.70
CA THR A 158 -3.68 9.58 5.13
C THR A 158 -4.56 10.64 4.49
N THR A 159 -3.97 11.61 3.77
CA THR A 159 -4.72 12.59 2.97
C THR A 159 -4.79 12.13 1.52
N PHE A 160 -5.40 10.97 1.26
CA PHE A 160 -5.36 10.39 -0.08
C PHE A 160 -6.57 10.76 -0.96
N ALA A 161 -7.69 11.14 -0.37
CA ALA A 161 -8.92 11.50 -1.09
C ALA A 161 -9.29 12.99 -0.96
N GLY A 162 -8.32 13.86 -0.70
CA GLY A 162 -8.51 15.29 -0.51
C GLY A 162 -8.95 15.69 0.89
N VAL A 163 -9.16 14.72 1.78
CA VAL A 163 -9.43 14.91 3.21
C VAL A 163 -8.54 13.98 4.02
N TYR A 164 -8.23 14.36 5.23
CA TYR A 164 -7.57 13.49 6.18
C TYR A 164 -8.52 12.37 6.63
N VAL A 165 -8.05 11.13 6.64
CA VAL A 165 -8.81 9.98 7.15
C VAL A 165 -8.05 9.28 8.27
N ASP A 166 -8.77 8.70 9.20
CA ASP A 166 -8.23 7.97 10.36
C ASP A 166 -7.39 6.72 9.98
N GLY A 167 -7.60 6.20 8.80
CA GLY A 167 -6.93 5.01 8.26
C GLY A 167 -7.84 4.17 7.36
N ASP A 168 -7.45 2.93 7.09
CA ASP A 168 -8.21 2.07 6.16
C ASP A 168 -9.46 1.45 6.78
N ARG A 169 -9.50 1.31 8.11
CA ARG A 169 -10.62 0.62 8.78
C ARG A 169 -11.96 1.28 8.50
N GLU A 170 -12.03 2.59 8.70
CA GLU A 170 -13.27 3.37 8.59
C GLU A 170 -13.24 4.37 7.44
N ARG A 171 -12.08 4.94 7.16
CA ARG A 171 -11.86 6.02 6.17
C ARG A 171 -12.76 7.22 6.42
N ILE A 172 -12.87 7.62 7.69
CA ILE A 172 -13.71 8.73 8.11
C ILE A 172 -12.81 9.91 8.50
N PRO A 173 -13.15 11.15 8.11
CA PRO A 173 -12.45 12.35 8.53
C PRO A 173 -12.98 12.81 9.89
N TYR A 174 -12.42 12.29 10.98
CA TYR A 174 -12.79 12.77 12.32
C TYR A 174 -12.23 14.17 12.57
N GLU A 175 -13.06 15.08 13.08
CA GLU A 175 -12.68 16.48 13.33
C GLU A 175 -11.51 16.62 14.31
N ALA A 176 -11.50 15.81 15.38
CA ALA A 176 -10.41 15.82 16.35
C ALA A 176 -9.07 15.42 15.72
N ASP A 177 -9.06 14.40 14.88
CA ASP A 177 -7.86 13.96 14.15
C ASP A 177 -7.42 15.02 13.14
N ALA A 178 -8.35 15.64 12.44
CA ALA A 178 -8.07 16.74 11.51
C ALA A 178 -7.46 17.94 12.24
N TYR A 179 -7.96 18.29 13.41
CA TYR A 179 -7.43 19.40 14.22
C TYR A 179 -5.98 19.17 14.66
N ILE A 180 -5.65 17.95 15.07
CA ILE A 180 -4.27 17.62 15.49
C ILE A 180 -3.29 17.64 14.30
N ASN A 181 -3.78 17.40 13.09
CA ASN A 181 -2.95 17.32 11.88
C ASN A 181 -2.85 18.63 11.09
N GLN A 182 -3.49 19.71 11.55
CA GLN A 182 -3.33 21.05 11.01
C GLN A 182 -2.10 21.75 11.61
#